data_ac191b149e3296d1955353c437a01c89
#
_entry.id   ac191b149e3296d1955353c437a01c89
#
_cell.length_a   1.000
_cell.length_b   1.000
_cell.length_c   1.000
_cell.angle_alpha   90.00
_cell.angle_beta   90.00
_cell.angle_gamma   90.00
#
_symmetry.space_group_name_H-M   'P 1'
#
loop_
_entity.id
_entity.type
_entity.pdbx_description
1 polymer ?
#
loop_
_entity_poly.entity_id
_entity_poly.type
_entity_poly.pdbx_seq_one_letter_code
_entity_poly.pdbx_strand_id
1 'polypeptide(L)'
;MLFTFVVVFIVPQAAAETEKSLYERLGGVYAIAMVVDHFSDALLQNPMVGKDSKNPDLRKWYAQHMDRLPGHKVMRTLWVCEVTGGPFKFSPTKPGKTHLGLEEAHRQFKISPAEFDEVAAELGRSLDFAKVPTREKSEVLAAFAAHKKEVTEGYTKK
;
A
#
# COMPACT_ATOMS: atom_id res chain seq x y z
N MET A 1 51.59 18.24 48.81
CA MET A 1 50.47 18.55 47.88
C MET A 1 50.36 17.45 46.87
N LEU A 2 49.36 16.57 46.98
CA LEU A 2 49.16 15.47 46.08
C LEU A 2 48.14 15.91 45.01
N PHE A 3 48.51 15.99 43.74
CA PHE A 3 47.58 16.26 42.64
C PHE A 3 47.00 14.94 42.10
N THR A 4 45.74 14.71 42.37
CA THR A 4 45.00 13.55 41.80
C THR A 4 44.54 13.92 40.39
N PHE A 5 45.08 13.25 39.37
CA PHE A 5 44.64 13.35 38.00
C PHE A 5 43.39 12.48 37.84
N VAL A 6 42.22 13.09 37.58
CA VAL A 6 41.00 12.38 37.19
C VAL A 6 41.04 12.23 35.68
N VAL A 7 41.20 10.99 35.21
CA VAL A 7 41.08 10.64 33.78
C VAL A 7 39.61 10.39 33.48
N VAL A 8 38.95 11.32 32.79
CA VAL A 8 37.60 11.14 32.29
C VAL A 8 37.64 10.32 31.00
N PHE A 9 37.20 9.07 31.07
CA PHE A 9 36.97 8.24 29.87
C PHE A 9 35.71 8.72 29.19
N ILE A 10 35.82 9.40 28.06
CA ILE A 10 34.73 9.69 27.15
C ILE A 10 34.47 8.41 26.35
N VAL A 11 33.43 7.65 26.73
CA VAL A 11 32.94 6.52 25.95
C VAL A 11 32.15 7.13 24.76
N PRO A 12 32.55 6.87 23.50
CA PRO A 12 31.78 7.32 22.37
C PRO A 12 30.39 6.62 22.41
N GLN A 13 29.35 7.40 22.59
CA GLN A 13 27.98 6.93 22.51
C GLN A 13 27.72 6.61 21.03
N ALA A 14 27.69 5.32 20.68
CA ALA A 14 27.29 4.87 19.36
C ALA A 14 25.88 5.42 19.10
N ALA A 15 25.76 6.33 18.14
CA ALA A 15 24.47 6.79 17.67
C ALA A 15 23.72 5.54 17.18
N ALA A 16 22.58 5.22 17.82
CA ALA A 16 21.73 4.16 17.32
C ALA A 16 21.33 4.53 15.89
N GLU A 17 21.74 3.72 14.91
CA GLU A 17 21.27 3.87 13.54
C GLU A 17 19.74 3.76 13.60
N THR A 18 19.04 4.82 13.22
CA THR A 18 17.58 4.78 13.09
C THR A 18 17.24 3.76 12.00
N GLU A 19 16.46 2.74 12.37
CA GLU A 19 16.05 1.70 11.41
C GLU A 19 15.34 2.38 10.22
N LYS A 20 15.75 2.01 8.99
CA LYS A 20 15.15 2.53 7.76
C LYS A 20 13.67 2.25 7.72
N SER A 21 12.88 3.23 7.29
CA SER A 21 11.44 3.07 7.05
C SER A 21 11.16 1.92 6.08
N LEU A 22 9.95 1.36 6.13
CA LEU A 22 9.55 0.35 5.14
C LEU A 22 9.63 0.90 3.72
N TYR A 23 9.31 2.17 3.51
CA TYR A 23 9.48 2.88 2.24
C TYR A 23 10.92 2.79 1.70
N GLU A 24 11.91 3.08 2.55
CA GLU A 24 13.33 3.01 2.16
C GLU A 24 13.79 1.58 1.90
N ARG A 25 13.33 0.63 2.71
CA ARG A 25 13.64 -0.81 2.54
C ARG A 25 13.00 -1.40 1.28
N LEU A 26 11.85 -0.87 0.84
CA LEU A 26 11.20 -1.24 -0.43
C LEU A 26 11.88 -0.62 -1.65
N GLY A 27 12.86 0.29 -1.47
CA GLY A 27 13.59 0.93 -2.57
C GLY A 27 12.99 2.26 -3.05
N GLY A 28 12.08 2.85 -2.27
CA GLY A 28 11.51 4.16 -2.54
C GLY A 28 10.43 4.18 -3.62
N VAL A 29 10.07 5.39 -4.06
CA VAL A 29 8.90 5.61 -4.93
C VAL A 29 8.95 4.85 -6.25
N TYR A 30 10.10 4.72 -6.88
CA TYR A 30 10.20 4.05 -8.19
C TYR A 30 9.99 2.54 -8.06
N ALA A 31 10.56 1.90 -7.05
CA ALA A 31 10.35 0.47 -6.79
C ALA A 31 8.88 0.19 -6.40
N ILE A 32 8.29 1.03 -5.56
CA ILE A 32 6.87 0.95 -5.18
C ILE A 32 5.98 1.13 -6.42
N ALA A 33 6.29 2.10 -7.30
CA ALA A 33 5.53 2.32 -8.54
C ALA A 33 5.56 1.11 -9.47
N MET A 34 6.68 0.41 -9.60
CA MET A 34 6.78 -0.82 -10.39
C MET A 34 5.87 -1.93 -9.83
N VAL A 35 5.86 -2.12 -8.51
CA VAL A 35 4.98 -3.11 -7.86
C VAL A 35 3.52 -2.72 -8.09
N VAL A 36 3.16 -1.45 -7.88
CA VAL A 36 1.79 -0.95 -8.06
C VAL A 36 1.34 -1.05 -9.51
N ASP A 37 2.23 -0.81 -10.48
CA ASP A 37 1.93 -0.96 -11.90
C ASP A 37 1.56 -2.41 -12.24
N HIS A 38 2.45 -3.36 -11.93
CA HIS A 38 2.19 -4.79 -12.09
C HIS A 38 0.93 -5.25 -11.39
N PHE A 39 0.78 -4.90 -10.11
CA PHE A 39 -0.39 -5.22 -9.29
C PHE A 39 -1.70 -4.71 -9.91
N SER A 40 -1.70 -3.48 -10.41
CA SER A 40 -2.90 -2.88 -11.00
C SER A 40 -3.30 -3.57 -12.30
N ASP A 41 -2.34 -3.96 -13.13
CA ASP A 41 -2.60 -4.70 -14.37
C ASP A 41 -3.06 -6.14 -14.07
N ALA A 42 -2.47 -6.79 -13.08
CA ALA A 42 -2.89 -8.11 -12.62
C ALA A 42 -4.32 -8.08 -12.05
N LEU A 43 -4.66 -7.07 -11.23
CA LEU A 43 -6.03 -6.89 -10.74
C LEU A 43 -7.04 -6.70 -11.86
N LEU A 44 -6.70 -5.93 -12.91
CA LEU A 44 -7.60 -5.71 -14.04
C LEU A 44 -7.99 -7.03 -14.72
N GLN A 45 -7.08 -8.00 -14.80
CA GLN A 45 -7.29 -9.29 -15.43
C GLN A 45 -7.77 -10.38 -14.44
N ASN A 46 -7.79 -10.10 -13.15
CA ASN A 46 -8.16 -11.08 -12.14
C ASN A 46 -9.65 -11.46 -12.27
N PRO A 47 -10.00 -12.77 -12.36
CA PRO A 47 -11.38 -13.21 -12.62
C PRO A 47 -12.35 -12.91 -11.47
N MET A 48 -11.85 -12.69 -10.25
CA MET A 48 -12.69 -12.43 -9.09
C MET A 48 -12.95 -10.93 -8.87
N VAL A 49 -11.94 -10.10 -9.07
CA VAL A 49 -11.98 -8.66 -8.71
C VAL A 49 -11.69 -7.73 -9.88
N GLY A 50 -11.40 -8.23 -11.07
CA GLY A 50 -11.08 -7.46 -12.25
C GLY A 50 -12.30 -7.06 -13.10
N LYS A 51 -12.01 -6.68 -14.35
CA LYS A 51 -13.03 -6.20 -15.30
C LYS A 51 -14.14 -7.20 -15.61
N ASP A 52 -13.87 -8.49 -15.47
CA ASP A 52 -14.80 -9.59 -15.75
C ASP A 52 -15.35 -10.24 -14.45
N SER A 53 -15.16 -9.57 -13.30
CA SER A 53 -15.62 -10.02 -11.99
C SER A 53 -17.14 -10.36 -11.99
N LYS A 54 -17.53 -11.31 -11.15
CA LYS A 54 -18.96 -11.59 -10.88
C LYS A 54 -19.63 -10.45 -10.10
N ASN A 55 -18.86 -9.60 -9.40
CA ASN A 55 -19.37 -8.43 -8.72
C ASN A 55 -19.82 -7.37 -9.75
N PRO A 56 -21.13 -7.06 -9.87
CA PRO A 56 -21.64 -6.17 -10.89
C PRO A 56 -21.18 -4.71 -10.69
N ASP A 57 -20.92 -4.30 -9.43
CA ASP A 57 -20.49 -2.94 -9.11
C ASP A 57 -19.03 -2.73 -9.56
N LEU A 58 -18.17 -3.75 -9.40
CA LEU A 58 -16.80 -3.74 -9.94
C LEU A 58 -16.79 -3.71 -11.47
N ARG A 59 -17.55 -4.61 -12.14
CA ARG A 59 -17.63 -4.61 -13.60
C ARG A 59 -18.07 -3.25 -14.15
N LYS A 60 -19.12 -2.68 -13.55
CA LYS A 60 -19.64 -1.37 -13.95
C LYS A 60 -18.56 -0.29 -13.80
N TRP A 61 -17.84 -0.32 -12.70
CA TRP A 61 -16.79 0.66 -12.46
C TRP A 61 -15.66 0.55 -13.49
N TYR A 62 -15.17 -0.64 -13.77
CA TYR A 62 -14.14 -0.84 -14.79
C TYR A 62 -14.61 -0.38 -16.16
N ALA A 63 -15.84 -0.75 -16.57
CA ALA A 63 -16.40 -0.35 -17.86
C ALA A 63 -16.46 1.18 -18.03
N GLN A 64 -16.58 1.94 -16.95
CA GLN A 64 -16.73 3.40 -16.96
C GLN A 64 -15.43 4.17 -16.73
N HIS A 65 -14.35 3.50 -16.29
CA HIS A 65 -13.17 4.20 -15.76
C HIS A 65 -11.84 3.65 -16.28
N MET A 66 -11.85 2.90 -17.39
CA MET A 66 -10.61 2.36 -17.99
C MET A 66 -9.63 3.46 -18.38
N ASP A 67 -10.12 4.60 -18.82
CA ASP A 67 -9.33 5.79 -19.15
C ASP A 67 -8.60 6.39 -17.94
N ARG A 68 -9.04 6.06 -16.73
CA ARG A 68 -8.48 6.59 -15.47
C ARG A 68 -7.46 5.67 -14.80
N LEU A 69 -7.21 4.48 -15.35
CA LEU A 69 -6.29 3.52 -14.74
C LEU A 69 -4.90 4.11 -14.47
N PRO A 70 -4.28 4.91 -15.36
CA PRO A 70 -3.00 5.55 -15.04
C PRO A 70 -3.06 6.43 -13.79
N GLY A 71 -4.12 7.23 -13.64
CA GLY A 71 -4.32 8.06 -12.45
C GLY A 71 -4.52 7.24 -11.17
N HIS A 72 -5.20 6.10 -11.25
CA HIS A 72 -5.34 5.17 -10.11
C HIS A 72 -4.02 4.53 -9.71
N LYS A 73 -3.16 4.18 -10.68
CA LYS A 73 -1.80 3.68 -10.39
C LYS A 73 -0.98 4.73 -9.64
N VAL A 74 -1.02 5.99 -10.07
CA VAL A 74 -0.34 7.09 -9.36
C VAL A 74 -0.89 7.25 -7.94
N MET A 75 -2.21 7.29 -7.76
CA MET A 75 -2.83 7.43 -6.43
C MET A 75 -2.44 6.29 -5.50
N ARG A 76 -2.48 5.04 -5.97
CA ARG A 76 -2.04 3.87 -5.18
C ARG A 76 -0.57 3.97 -4.80
N THR A 77 0.29 4.39 -5.72
CA THR A 77 1.72 4.60 -5.44
C THR A 77 1.92 5.61 -4.33
N LEU A 78 1.27 6.78 -4.40
CA LEU A 78 1.36 7.81 -3.36
C LEU A 78 0.84 7.31 -2.02
N TRP A 79 -0.27 6.57 -2.01
CA TRP A 79 -0.82 5.99 -0.79
C TRP A 79 0.15 4.99 -0.16
N VAL A 80 0.72 4.07 -0.95
CA VAL A 80 1.71 3.10 -0.44
C VAL A 80 2.94 3.82 0.10
N CYS A 81 3.45 4.83 -0.61
CA CYS A 81 4.58 5.64 -0.12
C CYS A 81 4.27 6.29 1.23
N GLU A 82 3.07 6.85 1.41
CA GLU A 82 2.67 7.49 2.67
C GLU A 82 2.59 6.48 3.82
N VAL A 83 1.86 5.38 3.64
CA VAL A 83 1.65 4.38 4.71
C VAL A 83 2.90 3.58 5.06
N THR A 84 3.91 3.57 4.19
CA THR A 84 5.22 2.93 4.44
C THR A 84 6.27 3.88 5.01
N GLY A 85 5.89 5.12 5.32
CA GLY A 85 6.78 6.13 5.93
C GLY A 85 7.63 6.91 4.93
N GLY A 86 7.19 7.01 3.68
CA GLY A 86 7.83 7.83 2.65
C GLY A 86 7.44 9.32 2.73
N PRO A 87 8.15 10.17 1.97
CA PRO A 87 7.95 11.63 2.00
C PRO A 87 6.74 12.09 1.17
N PHE A 88 6.12 11.19 0.41
CA PHE A 88 4.99 11.52 -0.45
C PHE A 88 3.68 11.46 0.30
N LYS A 89 2.73 12.34 -0.09
CA LYS A 89 1.39 12.38 0.49
C LYS A 89 0.37 11.92 -0.54
N PHE A 90 -0.54 11.06 -0.12
CA PHE A 90 -1.69 10.70 -0.94
C PHE A 90 -2.56 11.92 -1.16
N SER A 91 -2.85 12.22 -2.41
CA SER A 91 -3.67 13.36 -2.82
C SER A 91 -4.60 12.98 -3.97
N PRO A 92 -5.85 13.49 -3.99
CA PRO A 92 -6.74 13.28 -5.12
C PRO A 92 -6.13 13.82 -6.42
N THR A 93 -6.24 13.06 -7.50
CA THR A 93 -5.71 13.46 -8.82
C THR A 93 -6.64 14.39 -9.58
N LYS A 94 -7.87 14.64 -9.07
CA LYS A 94 -8.81 15.58 -9.67
C LYS A 94 -8.86 16.88 -8.88
N PRO A 95 -8.70 18.04 -9.55
CA PRO A 95 -8.87 19.34 -8.92
C PRO A 95 -10.25 19.48 -8.26
N GLY A 96 -10.30 20.08 -7.08
CA GLY A 96 -11.55 20.34 -6.35
C GLY A 96 -12.23 19.13 -5.73
N LYS A 97 -11.59 17.95 -5.73
CA LYS A 97 -12.07 16.78 -5.00
C LYS A 97 -11.37 16.64 -3.66
N THR A 98 -12.16 16.35 -2.64
CA THR A 98 -11.65 15.96 -1.33
C THR A 98 -11.16 14.51 -1.36
N HIS A 99 -10.23 14.21 -0.49
CA HIS A 99 -9.78 12.86 -0.23
C HIS A 99 -10.91 12.04 0.41
N LEU A 100 -11.34 10.97 -0.27
CA LEU A 100 -12.26 10.01 0.32
C LEU A 100 -11.49 9.02 1.19
N GLY A 101 -12.01 8.70 2.37
CA GLY A 101 -11.49 7.59 3.16
C GLY A 101 -11.62 6.25 2.41
N LEU A 102 -10.84 5.25 2.83
CA LEU A 102 -10.86 3.92 2.18
C LEU A 102 -12.26 3.31 2.19
N GLU A 103 -12.98 3.38 3.32
CA GLU A 103 -14.35 2.90 3.43
C GLU A 103 -15.27 3.58 2.41
N GLU A 104 -15.29 4.91 2.39
CA GLU A 104 -16.17 5.68 1.51
C GLU A 104 -15.85 5.42 0.03
N ALA A 105 -14.56 5.33 -0.32
CA ALA A 105 -14.12 5.04 -1.68
C ALA A 105 -14.56 3.66 -2.16
N HIS A 106 -14.65 2.66 -1.28
CA HIS A 106 -14.96 1.28 -1.60
C HIS A 106 -16.41 0.86 -1.31
N ARG A 107 -17.17 1.62 -0.51
CA ARG A 107 -18.54 1.31 -0.11
C ARG A 107 -19.45 0.96 -1.29
N GLN A 108 -19.33 1.69 -2.40
CA GLN A 108 -20.13 1.49 -3.60
C GLN A 108 -19.88 0.13 -4.28
N PHE A 109 -18.71 -0.48 -4.05
CA PHE A 109 -18.34 -1.76 -4.69
C PHE A 109 -18.82 -2.96 -3.90
N LYS A 110 -19.25 -2.78 -2.65
CA LYS A 110 -19.72 -3.87 -1.77
C LYS A 110 -18.78 -5.05 -1.76
N ILE A 111 -17.48 -4.76 -1.60
CA ILE A 111 -16.40 -5.74 -1.62
C ILE A 111 -16.64 -6.79 -0.52
N SER A 112 -16.79 -8.04 -0.91
CA SER A 112 -16.89 -9.15 0.03
C SER A 112 -15.53 -9.44 0.70
N PRO A 113 -15.51 -10.08 1.90
CA PRO A 113 -14.27 -10.53 2.52
C PRO A 113 -13.41 -11.41 1.60
N ALA A 114 -14.04 -12.25 0.77
CA ALA A 114 -13.32 -13.13 -0.17
C ALA A 114 -12.67 -12.33 -1.32
N GLU A 115 -13.36 -11.30 -1.85
CA GLU A 115 -12.78 -10.41 -2.85
C GLU A 115 -11.61 -9.61 -2.27
N PHE A 116 -11.70 -9.15 -1.03
CA PHE A 116 -10.57 -8.49 -0.36
C PHE A 116 -9.38 -9.44 -0.21
N ASP A 117 -9.61 -10.68 0.21
CA ASP A 117 -8.56 -11.68 0.38
C ASP A 117 -7.89 -12.02 -0.97
N GLU A 118 -8.65 -12.05 -2.07
CA GLU A 118 -8.08 -12.22 -3.41
C GLU A 118 -7.21 -11.03 -3.82
N VAL A 119 -7.63 -9.79 -3.52
CA VAL A 119 -6.78 -8.60 -3.75
C VAL A 119 -5.48 -8.69 -2.94
N ALA A 120 -5.54 -9.14 -1.69
CA ALA A 120 -4.35 -9.35 -0.86
C ALA A 120 -3.43 -10.44 -1.45
N ALA A 121 -4.01 -11.53 -1.97
CA ALA A 121 -3.25 -12.59 -2.64
C ALA A 121 -2.56 -12.08 -3.92
N GLU A 122 -3.26 -11.26 -4.73
CA GLU A 122 -2.67 -10.64 -5.92
C GLU A 122 -1.53 -9.68 -5.58
N LEU A 123 -1.69 -8.89 -4.50
CA LEU A 123 -0.59 -8.07 -4.00
C LEU A 123 0.62 -8.93 -3.61
N GLY A 124 0.38 -10.06 -2.93
CA GLY A 124 1.43 -11.02 -2.58
C GLY A 124 2.18 -11.56 -3.81
N ARG A 125 1.46 -11.92 -4.87
CA ARG A 125 2.04 -12.36 -6.16
C ARG A 125 2.86 -11.25 -6.83
N SER A 126 2.37 -10.01 -6.78
CA SER A 126 3.07 -8.86 -7.35
C SER A 126 4.36 -8.50 -6.60
N LEU A 127 4.36 -8.65 -5.28
CA LEU A 127 5.56 -8.49 -4.47
C LEU A 127 6.60 -9.59 -4.76
N ASP A 128 6.15 -10.83 -5.00
CA ASP A 128 7.04 -11.93 -5.42
C ASP A 128 7.62 -11.68 -6.81
N PHE A 129 6.80 -11.23 -7.77
CA PHE A 129 7.25 -10.84 -9.10
C PHE A 129 8.36 -9.79 -9.04
N ALA A 130 8.20 -8.78 -8.19
CA ALA A 130 9.18 -7.73 -7.95
C ALA A 130 10.37 -8.18 -7.07
N LYS A 131 10.40 -9.44 -6.63
CA LYS A 131 11.45 -10.01 -5.76
C LYS A 131 11.63 -9.24 -4.44
N VAL A 132 10.54 -8.71 -3.89
CA VAL A 132 10.55 -8.05 -2.59
C VAL A 132 10.92 -9.09 -1.52
N PRO A 133 11.90 -8.78 -0.62
CA PRO A 133 12.31 -9.72 0.41
C PRO A 133 11.16 -10.12 1.33
N THR A 134 11.22 -11.32 1.90
CA THR A 134 10.13 -11.92 2.70
C THR A 134 9.69 -11.05 3.88
N ARG A 135 10.63 -10.36 4.54
CA ARG A 135 10.34 -9.48 5.67
C ARG A 135 9.44 -8.31 5.21
N GLU A 136 9.89 -7.58 4.19
CA GLU A 136 9.18 -6.42 3.63
C GLU A 136 7.83 -6.83 3.04
N LYS A 137 7.77 -7.95 2.33
CA LYS A 137 6.51 -8.53 1.83
C LYS A 137 5.53 -8.78 2.97
N SER A 138 5.97 -9.39 4.07
CA SER A 138 5.12 -9.67 5.23
C SER A 138 4.60 -8.39 5.88
N GLU A 139 5.44 -7.37 6.02
CA GLU A 139 5.06 -6.07 6.57
C GLU A 139 4.03 -5.36 5.67
N VAL A 140 4.22 -5.37 4.35
CA VAL A 140 3.26 -4.80 3.38
C VAL A 140 1.90 -5.51 3.46
N LEU A 141 1.90 -6.85 3.46
CA LEU A 141 0.66 -7.63 3.52
C LEU A 141 -0.07 -7.45 4.86
N ALA A 142 0.66 -7.33 5.96
CA ALA A 142 0.06 -7.04 7.28
C ALA A 142 -0.59 -5.64 7.32
N ALA A 143 0.10 -4.62 6.78
CA ALA A 143 -0.44 -3.28 6.66
C ALA A 143 -1.69 -3.25 5.78
N PHE A 144 -1.67 -3.96 4.63
CA PHE A 144 -2.83 -4.08 3.75
C PHE A 144 -4.02 -4.76 4.47
N ALA A 145 -3.77 -5.87 5.16
CA ALA A 145 -4.80 -6.64 5.86
C ALA A 145 -5.52 -5.83 6.96
N ALA A 146 -4.83 -4.86 7.57
CA ALA A 146 -5.42 -3.98 8.59
C ALA A 146 -6.62 -3.17 8.06
N HIS A 147 -6.69 -2.92 6.75
CA HIS A 147 -7.79 -2.18 6.10
C HIS A 147 -8.99 -3.04 5.70
N LYS A 148 -8.96 -4.36 5.96
CA LYS A 148 -10.03 -5.28 5.54
C LYS A 148 -11.41 -4.84 6.01
N LYS A 149 -11.53 -4.45 7.27
CA LYS A 149 -12.81 -4.00 7.84
C LYS A 149 -13.35 -2.77 7.11
N GLU A 150 -12.51 -1.75 6.91
CA GLU A 150 -12.91 -0.51 6.22
C GLU A 150 -13.37 -0.77 4.78
N VAL A 151 -12.62 -1.56 4.03
CA VAL A 151 -12.90 -1.84 2.62
C VAL A 151 -14.16 -2.68 2.44
N THR A 152 -14.44 -3.60 3.39
CA THR A 152 -15.60 -4.49 3.31
C THR A 152 -16.87 -3.95 4.01
N GLU A 153 -16.84 -2.76 4.58
CA GLU A 153 -17.95 -2.16 5.34
C GLU A 153 -19.25 -2.07 4.51
N GLY A 154 -19.15 -1.84 3.20
CA GLY A 154 -20.29 -1.77 2.30
C GLY A 154 -20.90 -3.12 1.92
N TYR A 155 -20.26 -4.24 2.32
CA TYR A 155 -20.74 -5.58 1.98
C TYR A 155 -21.86 -6.03 2.92
N THR A 156 -23.02 -6.35 2.33
CA THR A 156 -24.11 -7.02 3.04
C THR A 156 -24.27 -8.43 2.46
N LYS A 157 -24.08 -9.45 3.30
CA LYS A 157 -24.33 -10.84 2.91
C LYS A 157 -25.80 -10.96 2.50
N LYS A 158 -26.06 -11.29 1.23
CA LYS A 158 -27.40 -11.65 0.75
C LYS A 158 -27.75 -13.06 1.16
#